data_d8af453d84aa6203d5a55cc614711cec
#
_entry.id   d8af453d84aa6203d5a55cc614711cec
#
_cell.length_a   1.000
_cell.length_b   1.000
_cell.length_c   1.000
_cell.angle_alpha   90.00
_cell.angle_beta   90.00
_cell.angle_gamma   90.00
#
_symmetry.space_group_name_H-M   'P 1'
#
loop_
_entity.id
_entity.type
_entity.pdbx_description
1 polymer ?
#
loop_
_entity_poly.entity_id
_entity_poly.type
_entity_poly.pdbx_seq_one_letter_code
_entity_poly.pdbx_strand_id
1 'polypeptide(L)'
;MKRRDFLLTSALALSASLLRGQPAPRVLTVGVIGHTGQGNYGHGEDAVWLKIAGTKIVGVADADEKGLAKERKLLGDVPGYADYRVMLVETKPDIAAICARHVHEHRDMIVAAIQTGVKGIYIEKPFVRTLAEADEIVKLCAEKGVRLAIAHRNRYHPVLAVVRQLIAAGEIGVLKEVRVIGKQDQRGGGLDLWVLGGHGFNLATIFTGAAISCEAKILVEGRPATKADIHPGDEGVGLLVGDEIHARYETQSGIPLFFDSKKGTWTKGRPFGARLIGTRGVFSLQVDEEPLVILERDGKRTPVTTGGIGQPEPITDIKLINGGHHGAVHDLLAAMKEGREPLCGPEAGRETIEMTLGVFASFAAGGAKVSLPLITRNHPL
;
A
#
# COMPACT_ATOMS: atom_id res chain seq x y z
N MET A 1 62.28 -15.08 -28.23
CA MET A 1 61.02 -14.84 -27.53
C MET A 1 60.39 -16.19 -27.20
N LYS A 2 60.22 -16.50 -25.92
CA LYS A 2 59.73 -17.81 -25.45
C LYS A 2 58.22 -17.83 -25.53
N ARG A 3 57.61 -18.94 -25.97
CA ARG A 3 56.16 -19.15 -26.09
C ARG A 3 55.29 -18.71 -24.84
N ARG A 4 55.93 -18.58 -23.70
CA ARG A 4 55.31 -18.11 -22.43
C ARG A 4 54.97 -16.61 -22.43
N ASP A 5 55.75 -15.79 -23.12
CA ASP A 5 55.55 -14.33 -23.11
C ASP A 5 54.40 -13.89 -24.03
N PHE A 6 54.10 -14.72 -25.05
CA PHE A 6 52.99 -14.49 -25.97
C PHE A 6 51.59 -14.80 -25.33
N LEU A 7 51.56 -15.78 -24.42
CA LEU A 7 50.33 -16.14 -23.70
C LEU A 7 49.95 -15.15 -22.58
N LEU A 8 50.96 -14.52 -21.95
CA LEU A 8 50.74 -13.52 -20.91
C LEU A 8 50.26 -12.18 -21.51
N THR A 9 50.75 -11.78 -22.66
CA THR A 9 50.28 -10.56 -23.35
C THR A 9 48.88 -10.71 -23.93
N SER A 10 48.48 -11.91 -24.38
CA SER A 10 47.11 -12.18 -24.88
C SER A 10 46.09 -12.23 -23.78
N ALA A 11 46.44 -12.71 -22.57
CA ALA A 11 45.51 -12.73 -21.39
C ALA A 11 45.25 -11.34 -20.81
N LEU A 12 46.25 -10.45 -20.83
CA LEU A 12 46.08 -9.05 -20.39
C LEU A 12 45.27 -8.21 -21.39
N ALA A 13 45.34 -8.50 -22.69
CA ALA A 13 44.54 -7.82 -23.69
C ALA A 13 43.05 -8.24 -23.68
N LEU A 14 42.72 -9.49 -23.29
CA LEU A 14 41.36 -9.95 -23.11
C LEU A 14 40.69 -9.41 -21.84
N SER A 15 41.45 -9.25 -20.75
CA SER A 15 40.90 -8.69 -19.51
C SER A 15 40.65 -7.17 -19.58
N ALA A 16 41.38 -6.44 -20.41
CA ALA A 16 41.18 -5.02 -20.64
C ALA A 16 39.94 -4.69 -21.52
N SER A 17 39.49 -5.64 -22.33
CA SER A 17 38.28 -5.44 -23.17
C SER A 17 36.96 -5.74 -22.45
N LEU A 18 37.00 -6.43 -21.31
CA LEU A 18 35.82 -6.68 -20.47
C LEU A 18 35.48 -5.54 -19.50
N LEU A 19 36.38 -4.54 -19.37
CA LEU A 19 36.17 -3.33 -18.57
C LEU A 19 35.62 -2.14 -19.38
N ARG A 20 35.23 -2.35 -20.62
CA ARG A 20 34.55 -1.30 -21.41
C ARG A 20 33.12 -1.08 -20.88
N GLY A 21 33.07 -0.15 -19.93
CA GLY A 21 31.95 0.74 -19.76
C GLY A 21 30.56 0.10 -19.78
N GLN A 22 30.08 -0.45 -18.62
CA GLN A 22 28.63 -0.44 -18.43
C GLN A 22 28.20 1.04 -18.51
N PRO A 23 27.24 1.38 -19.39
CA PRO A 23 26.70 2.74 -19.42
C PRO A 23 26.26 3.11 -18.00
N ALA A 24 26.55 4.34 -17.57
CA ALA A 24 26.08 4.84 -16.29
C ALA A 24 24.59 4.53 -16.15
N PRO A 25 24.14 4.04 -14.99
CA PRO A 25 22.72 3.70 -14.80
C PRO A 25 21.88 4.92 -15.16
N ARG A 26 20.89 4.72 -16.02
CA ARG A 26 19.98 5.78 -16.45
C ARG A 26 19.24 6.34 -15.23
N VAL A 27 19.26 7.65 -15.04
CA VAL A 27 18.46 8.34 -14.04
C VAL A 27 16.99 8.30 -14.48
N LEU A 28 16.11 7.76 -13.64
CA LEU A 28 14.68 7.71 -13.89
C LEU A 28 14.04 9.05 -13.51
N THR A 29 13.16 9.52 -14.37
CA THR A 29 12.46 10.80 -14.17
C THR A 29 11.11 10.57 -13.47
N VAL A 30 10.75 11.49 -12.55
CA VAL A 30 9.53 11.40 -11.73
C VAL A 30 8.68 12.66 -11.90
N GLY A 31 7.41 12.49 -12.27
CA GLY A 31 6.39 13.54 -12.23
C GLY A 31 5.54 13.36 -10.97
N VAL A 32 5.42 14.43 -10.17
CA VAL A 32 4.66 14.41 -8.91
C VAL A 32 3.30 15.04 -9.14
N ILE A 33 2.23 14.39 -8.68
CA ILE A 33 0.85 14.87 -8.78
C ILE A 33 0.27 14.97 -7.38
N GLY A 34 -0.07 16.18 -6.94
CA GLY A 34 -0.78 16.46 -5.70
C GLY A 34 -2.07 17.21 -5.96
N HIS A 35 -2.84 17.48 -4.90
CA HIS A 35 -4.03 18.31 -4.96
C HIS A 35 -4.27 19.01 -3.62
N THR A 36 -3.73 20.21 -3.49
CA THR A 36 -3.93 21.05 -2.30
C THR A 36 -5.42 21.34 -2.11
N GLY A 37 -5.93 21.17 -0.88
CA GLY A 37 -7.36 21.30 -0.56
C GLY A 37 -8.17 20.00 -0.78
N GLN A 38 -7.62 19.01 -1.52
CA GLN A 38 -8.21 17.69 -1.69
C GLN A 38 -7.28 16.60 -1.09
N GLY A 39 -6.84 16.81 0.15
CA GLY A 39 -5.96 15.89 0.88
C GLY A 39 -4.46 16.14 0.67
N ASN A 40 -4.08 17.13 -0.11
CA ASN A 40 -2.70 17.56 -0.37
C ASN A 40 -1.83 16.48 -1.06
N TYR A 41 -0.64 16.20 -0.51
CA TYR A 41 0.39 15.33 -1.10
C TYR A 41 0.62 14.03 -0.31
N GLY A 42 -0.42 13.47 0.30
CA GLY A 42 -0.26 12.26 1.12
C GLY A 42 0.63 12.49 2.35
N HIS A 43 1.47 11.52 2.67
CA HIS A 43 2.31 11.51 3.88
C HIS A 43 3.82 11.50 3.56
N GLY A 44 4.27 12.28 2.56
CA GLY A 44 5.66 12.35 2.12
C GLY A 44 5.97 11.50 0.89
N GLU A 45 4.95 11.12 0.14
CA GLU A 45 5.06 10.39 -1.13
C GLU A 45 5.68 11.22 -2.25
N ASP A 46 5.54 12.52 -2.15
CA ASP A 46 6.17 13.56 -2.96
C ASP A 46 7.67 13.69 -2.67
N ALA A 47 8.02 13.87 -1.40
CA ALA A 47 9.37 14.17 -0.94
C ALA A 47 10.29 12.95 -0.87
N VAL A 48 9.77 11.73 -0.85
CA VAL A 48 10.61 10.51 -0.80
C VAL A 48 11.59 10.46 -1.96
N TRP A 49 11.20 10.92 -3.14
CA TRP A 49 12.01 10.90 -4.36
C TRP A 49 13.27 11.74 -4.30
N LEU A 50 13.31 12.75 -3.43
CA LEU A 50 14.52 13.56 -3.17
C LEU A 50 15.67 12.75 -2.54
N LYS A 51 15.34 11.59 -1.95
CA LYS A 51 16.29 10.72 -1.22
C LYS A 51 16.54 9.40 -1.92
N ILE A 52 15.92 9.15 -3.07
CA ILE A 52 16.10 7.90 -3.82
C ILE A 52 17.17 8.09 -4.89
N ALA A 53 18.29 7.43 -4.70
CA ALA A 53 19.38 7.45 -5.67
C ALA A 53 18.93 6.94 -7.05
N GLY A 54 19.37 7.60 -8.12
CA GLY A 54 19.02 7.21 -9.50
C GLY A 54 17.65 7.71 -9.95
N THR A 55 16.98 8.58 -9.18
CA THR A 55 15.75 9.27 -9.58
C THR A 55 15.93 10.79 -9.62
N LYS A 56 15.11 11.48 -10.41
CA LYS A 56 15.07 12.93 -10.51
C LYS A 56 13.65 13.40 -10.76
N ILE A 57 13.14 14.29 -9.91
CA ILE A 57 11.85 14.94 -10.13
C ILE A 57 11.99 15.93 -11.30
N VAL A 58 11.08 15.87 -12.28
CA VAL A 58 11.09 16.68 -13.50
C VAL A 58 9.90 17.63 -13.62
N GLY A 59 8.92 17.50 -12.73
CA GLY A 59 7.76 18.38 -12.68
C GLY A 59 6.85 18.03 -11.51
N VAL A 60 6.06 19.01 -11.08
CA VAL A 60 4.99 18.84 -10.08
C VAL A 60 3.72 19.49 -10.58
N ALA A 61 2.58 18.83 -10.37
CA ALA A 61 1.27 19.35 -10.71
C ALA A 61 0.38 19.51 -9.49
N ASP A 62 -0.29 20.64 -9.38
CA ASP A 62 -1.31 20.95 -8.39
C ASP A 62 -2.25 22.03 -8.92
N ALA A 63 -3.55 21.82 -8.83
CA ALA A 63 -4.56 22.79 -9.28
C ALA A 63 -4.63 24.04 -8.40
N ASP A 64 -4.17 23.98 -7.15
CA ASP A 64 -4.06 25.13 -6.25
C ASP A 64 -2.73 25.86 -6.47
N GLU A 65 -2.79 27.12 -6.88
CA GLU A 65 -1.60 27.93 -7.20
C GLU A 65 -0.65 28.11 -6.00
N LYS A 66 -1.19 28.26 -4.77
CA LYS A 66 -0.38 28.43 -3.57
C LYS A 66 0.25 27.11 -3.14
N GLY A 67 -0.49 26.03 -3.24
CA GLY A 67 -0.01 24.66 -3.04
C GLY A 67 1.12 24.32 -3.99
N LEU A 68 0.91 24.58 -5.28
CA LEU A 68 1.91 24.39 -6.32
C LEU A 68 3.19 25.17 -6.04
N ALA A 69 3.08 26.46 -5.69
CA ALA A 69 4.24 27.32 -5.40
C ALA A 69 5.03 26.81 -4.19
N LYS A 70 4.35 26.32 -3.14
CA LYS A 70 4.96 25.73 -1.96
C LYS A 70 5.69 24.43 -2.30
N GLU A 71 5.02 23.57 -3.06
CA GLU A 71 5.52 22.24 -3.41
C GLU A 71 6.74 22.30 -4.32
N ARG A 72 6.72 23.20 -5.31
CA ARG A 72 7.89 23.46 -6.17
C ARG A 72 9.15 23.76 -5.36
N LYS A 73 9.03 24.62 -4.32
CA LYS A 73 10.17 24.96 -3.44
C LYS A 73 10.65 23.74 -2.66
N LEU A 74 9.73 22.90 -2.16
CA LEU A 74 10.06 21.69 -1.43
C LEU A 74 10.82 20.70 -2.32
N LEU A 75 10.41 20.59 -3.58
CA LEU A 75 10.95 19.60 -4.53
C LEU A 75 12.17 20.13 -5.33
N GLY A 76 12.72 21.31 -5.00
CA GLY A 76 13.93 21.84 -5.63
C GLY A 76 13.68 22.72 -6.84
N ASP A 77 12.65 23.55 -6.79
CA ASP A 77 12.24 24.51 -7.84
C ASP A 77 12.00 23.89 -9.21
N VAL A 78 11.46 22.68 -9.23
CA VAL A 78 11.08 21.99 -10.47
C VAL A 78 9.95 22.74 -11.22
N PRO A 79 9.78 22.51 -12.56
CA PRO A 79 8.64 23.03 -13.30
C PRO A 79 7.31 22.70 -12.63
N GLY A 80 6.40 23.69 -12.57
CA GLY A 80 5.08 23.54 -11.95
C GLY A 80 3.97 23.64 -12.98
N TYR A 81 2.91 22.88 -12.79
CA TYR A 81 1.77 22.77 -13.70
C TYR A 81 0.45 22.81 -12.91
N ALA A 82 -0.53 23.56 -13.40
CA ALA A 82 -1.87 23.55 -12.81
C ALA A 82 -2.67 22.29 -13.18
N ASP A 83 -2.34 21.65 -14.29
CA ASP A 83 -2.97 20.42 -14.78
C ASP A 83 -1.91 19.32 -14.94
N TYR A 84 -2.11 18.21 -14.23
CA TYR A 84 -1.22 17.05 -14.29
C TYR A 84 -1.15 16.39 -15.67
N ARG A 85 -2.19 16.52 -16.49
CA ARG A 85 -2.21 15.98 -17.86
C ARG A 85 -1.20 16.71 -18.74
N VAL A 86 -1.14 18.04 -18.58
CA VAL A 86 -0.14 18.88 -19.28
C VAL A 86 1.27 18.51 -18.81
N MET A 87 1.49 18.38 -17.50
CA MET A 87 2.78 17.95 -16.93
C MET A 87 3.22 16.62 -17.52
N LEU A 88 2.34 15.61 -17.52
CA LEU A 88 2.66 14.27 -18.02
C LEU A 88 3.04 14.28 -19.51
N VAL A 89 2.34 15.07 -20.34
CA VAL A 89 2.62 15.17 -21.79
C VAL A 89 3.94 15.91 -22.08
N GLU A 90 4.22 16.99 -21.33
CA GLU A 90 5.41 17.81 -21.57
C GLU A 90 6.67 17.17 -20.99
N THR A 91 6.61 16.62 -19.78
CA THR A 91 7.78 16.09 -19.10
C THR A 91 8.07 14.62 -19.43
N LYS A 92 7.05 13.86 -19.87
CA LYS A 92 7.11 12.41 -20.18
C LYS A 92 7.93 11.65 -19.16
N PRO A 93 7.52 11.65 -17.87
CA PRO A 93 8.30 11.04 -16.82
C PRO A 93 8.32 9.50 -16.95
N ASP A 94 9.38 8.86 -16.47
CA ASP A 94 9.42 7.40 -16.35
C ASP A 94 8.44 6.89 -15.30
N ILE A 95 8.22 7.69 -14.23
CA ILE A 95 7.40 7.35 -13.06
C ILE A 95 6.44 8.50 -12.77
N ALA A 96 5.17 8.17 -12.51
CA ALA A 96 4.21 9.09 -11.90
C ALA A 96 4.06 8.79 -10.41
N ALA A 97 4.31 9.79 -9.56
CA ALA A 97 4.02 9.77 -8.14
C ALA A 97 2.67 10.47 -7.92
N ILE A 98 1.61 9.70 -7.68
CA ILE A 98 0.24 10.19 -7.50
C ILE A 98 -0.02 10.29 -6.00
N CYS A 99 0.21 11.49 -5.46
CA CYS A 99 0.19 11.78 -4.03
C CYS A 99 -1.14 12.38 -3.54
N ALA A 100 -2.08 12.70 -4.44
CA ALA A 100 -3.42 13.18 -4.09
C ALA A 100 -4.13 12.15 -3.21
N ARG A 101 -4.72 12.59 -2.06
CA ARG A 101 -5.32 11.65 -1.09
C ARG A 101 -6.77 11.29 -1.37
N HIS A 102 -7.50 12.15 -2.09
CA HIS A 102 -8.91 11.90 -2.36
C HIS A 102 -9.07 10.84 -3.45
N VAL A 103 -9.55 9.69 -3.05
CA VAL A 103 -9.57 8.47 -3.88
C VAL A 103 -10.39 8.59 -5.17
N HIS A 104 -11.35 9.52 -5.24
CA HIS A 104 -12.17 9.73 -6.45
C HIS A 104 -11.37 10.26 -7.65
N GLU A 105 -10.16 10.77 -7.44
CA GLU A 105 -9.28 11.30 -8.49
C GLU A 105 -8.31 10.23 -9.01
N HIS A 106 -8.06 9.18 -8.25
CA HIS A 106 -6.99 8.21 -8.50
C HIS A 106 -7.09 7.53 -9.85
N ARG A 107 -8.29 7.01 -10.19
CA ARG A 107 -8.52 6.31 -11.47
C ARG A 107 -8.10 7.16 -12.66
N ASP A 108 -8.52 8.43 -12.71
CA ASP A 108 -8.24 9.31 -13.86
C ASP A 108 -6.77 9.71 -13.93
N MET A 109 -6.11 9.93 -12.78
CA MET A 109 -4.68 10.21 -12.71
C MET A 109 -3.85 9.00 -13.17
N ILE A 110 -4.21 7.78 -12.73
CA ILE A 110 -3.54 6.54 -13.14
C ILE A 110 -3.68 6.33 -14.66
N VAL A 111 -4.91 6.43 -15.18
CA VAL A 111 -5.18 6.22 -16.61
C VAL A 111 -4.41 7.23 -17.46
N ALA A 112 -4.42 8.51 -17.10
CA ALA A 112 -3.65 9.53 -17.81
C ALA A 112 -2.14 9.24 -17.80
N ALA A 113 -1.59 8.83 -16.64
CA ALA A 113 -0.18 8.45 -16.54
C ALA A 113 0.16 7.26 -17.44
N ILE A 114 -0.66 6.20 -17.44
CA ILE A 114 -0.46 5.03 -18.31
C ILE A 114 -0.51 5.42 -19.78
N GLN A 115 -1.47 6.27 -20.18
CA GLN A 115 -1.64 6.72 -21.56
C GLN A 115 -0.45 7.55 -22.08
N THR A 116 0.24 8.29 -21.21
CA THR A 116 1.45 9.03 -21.58
C THR A 116 2.71 8.19 -21.63
N GLY A 117 2.64 6.91 -21.26
CA GLY A 117 3.70 5.92 -21.42
C GLY A 117 4.67 5.81 -20.26
N VAL A 118 4.28 6.21 -19.04
CA VAL A 118 5.05 5.94 -17.81
C VAL A 118 5.33 4.43 -17.67
N LYS A 119 6.41 4.10 -17.00
CA LYS A 119 6.80 2.71 -16.73
C LYS A 119 6.50 2.29 -15.30
N GLY A 120 6.43 3.26 -14.40
CA GLY A 120 6.10 3.06 -12.99
C GLY A 120 5.06 4.04 -12.49
N ILE A 121 4.26 3.61 -11.52
CA ILE A 121 3.33 4.47 -10.77
C ILE A 121 3.50 4.16 -9.29
N TYR A 122 3.65 5.20 -8.46
CA TYR A 122 3.53 5.11 -7.02
C TYR A 122 2.31 5.94 -6.60
N ILE A 123 1.37 5.35 -5.88
CA ILE A 123 0.08 5.99 -5.59
C ILE A 123 -0.34 5.87 -4.14
N GLU A 124 -0.93 6.96 -3.62
CA GLU A 124 -1.57 7.00 -2.30
C GLU A 124 -2.74 6.00 -2.20
N LYS A 125 -2.96 5.50 -1.01
CA LYS A 125 -4.11 4.65 -0.65
C LYS A 125 -5.31 5.52 -0.21
N PRO A 126 -6.57 5.05 -0.30
CA PRO A 126 -7.03 3.80 -0.92
C PRO A 126 -6.78 3.76 -2.41
N PHE A 127 -6.67 2.56 -2.99
CA PHE A 127 -6.31 2.40 -4.40
C PHE A 127 -7.28 3.11 -5.35
N VAL A 128 -8.55 2.74 -5.34
CA VAL A 128 -9.65 3.32 -6.14
C VAL A 128 -10.97 3.13 -5.40
N ARG A 129 -12.11 3.69 -5.92
CA ARG A 129 -13.41 3.64 -5.25
C ARG A 129 -14.22 2.39 -5.54
N THR A 130 -14.04 1.78 -6.70
CA THR A 130 -14.88 0.66 -7.16
C THR A 130 -14.03 -0.48 -7.71
N LEU A 131 -14.62 -1.67 -7.74
CA LEU A 131 -13.97 -2.82 -8.36
C LEU A 131 -13.89 -2.68 -9.88
N ALA A 132 -14.82 -1.97 -10.51
CA ALA A 132 -14.76 -1.66 -11.94
C ALA A 132 -13.52 -0.82 -12.28
N GLU A 133 -13.25 0.22 -11.46
CA GLU A 133 -12.03 1.03 -11.60
C GLU A 133 -10.77 0.18 -11.35
N ALA A 134 -10.79 -0.70 -10.34
CA ALA A 134 -9.68 -1.59 -10.04
C ALA A 134 -9.40 -2.58 -11.20
N ASP A 135 -10.44 -3.22 -11.74
CA ASP A 135 -10.33 -4.15 -12.87
C ASP A 135 -9.77 -3.46 -14.13
N GLU A 136 -10.23 -2.24 -14.41
CA GLU A 136 -9.71 -1.43 -15.52
C GLU A 136 -8.21 -1.18 -15.36
N ILE A 137 -7.77 -0.76 -14.18
CA ILE A 137 -6.35 -0.43 -13.93
C ILE A 137 -5.48 -1.69 -13.95
N VAL A 138 -5.93 -2.78 -13.33
CA VAL A 138 -5.23 -4.08 -13.40
C VAL A 138 -4.98 -4.48 -14.86
N LYS A 139 -6.02 -4.42 -15.68
CA LYS A 139 -5.94 -4.73 -17.11
C LYS A 139 -4.98 -3.79 -17.86
N LEU A 140 -5.11 -2.46 -17.65
CA LEU A 140 -4.25 -1.48 -18.31
C LEU A 140 -2.78 -1.62 -17.91
N CYS A 141 -2.48 -1.86 -16.64
CA CYS A 141 -1.12 -2.10 -16.17
C CYS A 141 -0.50 -3.33 -16.85
N ALA A 142 -1.26 -4.43 -16.93
CA ALA A 142 -0.81 -5.65 -17.59
C ALA A 142 -0.58 -5.44 -19.10
N GLU A 143 -1.52 -4.81 -19.82
CA GLU A 143 -1.44 -4.56 -21.27
C GLU A 143 -0.30 -3.62 -21.65
N LYS A 144 -0.01 -2.60 -20.81
CA LYS A 144 1.01 -1.58 -21.09
C LYS A 144 2.36 -1.89 -20.42
N GLY A 145 2.45 -2.95 -19.62
CA GLY A 145 3.66 -3.32 -18.89
C GLY A 145 4.07 -2.31 -17.82
N VAL A 146 3.10 -1.58 -17.26
CA VAL A 146 3.32 -0.58 -16.20
C VAL A 146 3.36 -1.27 -14.84
N ARG A 147 4.35 -0.95 -14.01
CA ARG A 147 4.41 -1.39 -12.62
C ARG A 147 3.80 -0.35 -11.71
N LEU A 148 2.80 -0.73 -10.93
CA LEU A 148 2.10 0.17 -10.01
C LEU A 148 2.26 -0.34 -8.57
N ALA A 149 2.77 0.51 -7.68
CA ALA A 149 2.88 0.24 -6.26
C ALA A 149 1.95 1.18 -5.46
N ILE A 150 1.22 0.62 -4.51
CA ILE A 150 0.27 1.34 -3.67
C ILE A 150 0.93 1.59 -2.30
N ALA A 151 0.69 2.77 -1.72
CA ALA A 151 1.29 3.25 -0.47
C ALA A 151 0.76 2.56 0.81
N HIS A 152 0.47 1.26 0.76
CA HIS A 152 0.32 0.41 1.94
C HIS A 152 1.70 0.10 2.53
N ARG A 153 2.40 1.13 3.01
CA ARG A 153 3.83 1.11 3.36
C ARG A 153 4.27 -0.01 4.30
N ASN A 154 3.42 -0.41 5.25
CA ASN A 154 3.72 -1.51 6.16
C ASN A 154 3.90 -2.87 5.45
N ARG A 155 3.28 -3.05 4.26
CA ARG A 155 3.44 -4.25 3.42
C ARG A 155 4.88 -4.51 3.00
N TYR A 156 5.67 -3.46 2.89
CA TYR A 156 7.05 -3.51 2.42
C TYR A 156 8.06 -3.70 3.56
N HIS A 157 7.60 -3.80 4.81
CA HIS A 157 8.48 -3.96 5.95
C HIS A 157 9.10 -5.37 5.98
N PRO A 158 10.45 -5.49 5.99
CA PRO A 158 11.14 -6.79 5.87
C PRO A 158 10.86 -7.75 7.04
N VAL A 159 10.44 -7.24 8.20
CA VAL A 159 10.05 -8.10 9.36
C VAL A 159 8.91 -9.05 9.03
N LEU A 160 8.07 -8.75 8.03
CA LEU A 160 6.96 -9.64 7.65
C LEU A 160 7.44 -11.00 7.14
N ALA A 161 8.60 -11.05 6.48
CA ALA A 161 9.23 -12.30 6.08
C ALA A 161 9.68 -13.11 7.31
N VAL A 162 10.24 -12.43 8.32
CA VAL A 162 10.62 -13.06 9.60
C VAL A 162 9.38 -13.62 10.31
N VAL A 163 8.29 -12.86 10.38
CA VAL A 163 7.03 -13.32 11.00
C VAL A 163 6.49 -14.57 10.31
N ARG A 164 6.54 -14.64 8.97
CA ARG A 164 6.14 -15.85 8.24
C ARG A 164 6.99 -17.07 8.61
N GLN A 165 8.30 -16.89 8.71
CA GLN A 165 9.21 -17.96 9.14
C GLN A 165 8.93 -18.41 10.58
N LEU A 166 8.70 -17.47 11.51
CA LEU A 166 8.37 -17.75 12.90
C LEU A 166 7.03 -18.50 13.03
N ILE A 167 6.02 -18.15 12.24
CA ILE A 167 4.75 -18.88 12.18
C ILE A 167 4.99 -20.31 11.67
N ALA A 168 5.74 -20.47 10.61
CA ALA A 168 6.08 -21.78 10.05
C ALA A 168 6.89 -22.65 11.03
N ALA A 169 7.76 -22.03 11.85
CA ALA A 169 8.49 -22.68 12.93
C ALA A 169 7.62 -22.99 14.17
N GLY A 170 6.34 -22.54 14.17
CA GLY A 170 5.39 -22.83 15.24
C GLY A 170 5.54 -21.95 16.48
N GLU A 171 6.15 -20.77 16.38
CA GLU A 171 6.36 -19.84 17.52
C GLU A 171 5.06 -19.49 18.25
N ILE A 172 3.98 -19.27 17.52
CA ILE A 172 2.64 -19.03 18.10
C ILE A 172 1.75 -20.27 18.07
N GLY A 173 2.30 -21.44 17.79
CA GLY A 173 1.54 -22.67 17.55
C GLY A 173 0.81 -22.65 16.21
N VAL A 174 -0.40 -23.21 16.16
CA VAL A 174 -1.24 -23.20 14.96
C VAL A 174 -1.97 -21.87 14.87
N LEU A 175 -1.81 -21.14 13.77
CA LEU A 175 -2.57 -19.91 13.50
C LEU A 175 -4.07 -20.24 13.39
N LYS A 176 -4.90 -19.62 14.22
CA LYS A 176 -6.32 -19.91 14.35
C LYS A 176 -7.23 -18.87 13.72
N GLU A 177 -6.87 -17.62 13.89
CA GLU A 177 -7.64 -16.49 13.34
C GLU A 177 -6.74 -15.27 13.15
N VAL A 178 -7.19 -14.35 12.29
CA VAL A 178 -6.61 -13.03 12.12
C VAL A 178 -7.66 -11.97 12.45
N ARG A 179 -7.30 -10.98 13.27
CA ARG A 179 -8.17 -9.85 13.61
C ARG A 179 -7.57 -8.55 13.14
N VAL A 180 -8.26 -7.86 12.26
CA VAL A 180 -7.95 -6.48 11.87
C VAL A 180 -8.78 -5.54 12.74
N ILE A 181 -8.10 -4.59 13.37
CA ILE A 181 -8.72 -3.57 14.22
C ILE A 181 -8.47 -2.22 13.56
N GLY A 182 -9.53 -1.48 13.28
CA GLY A 182 -9.48 -0.12 12.79
C GLY A 182 -8.86 0.84 13.81
N LYS A 183 -8.54 2.04 13.40
CA LYS A 183 -7.98 3.07 14.30
C LYS A 183 -9.00 3.53 15.33
N GLN A 184 -10.28 3.51 14.98
CA GLN A 184 -11.40 3.75 15.91
C GLN A 184 -11.37 5.15 16.54
N ASP A 185 -10.74 6.11 15.87
CA ASP A 185 -10.77 7.54 16.24
C ASP A 185 -12.13 8.17 15.82
N GLN A 186 -12.16 9.48 15.55
CA GLN A 186 -13.37 10.17 15.10
C GLN A 186 -13.93 9.65 13.76
N ARG A 187 -13.14 8.87 13.01
CA ARG A 187 -13.53 8.27 11.71
C ARG A 187 -14.21 6.92 11.86
N GLY A 188 -14.20 6.28 13.03
CA GLY A 188 -14.66 4.91 13.27
C GLY A 188 -15.87 4.46 12.44
N GLY A 189 -15.97 3.17 12.20
CA GLY A 189 -17.00 2.60 11.33
C GLY A 189 -16.64 2.68 9.84
N GLY A 190 -17.55 3.16 9.00
CA GLY A 190 -17.43 3.14 7.54
C GLY A 190 -16.24 3.90 6.98
N LEU A 191 -15.94 5.09 7.50
CA LEU A 191 -14.79 5.86 7.05
C LEU A 191 -13.46 5.21 7.48
N ASP A 192 -13.40 4.70 8.71
CA ASP A 192 -12.21 3.97 9.21
C ASP A 192 -11.95 2.70 8.37
N LEU A 193 -13.02 1.94 8.03
CA LEU A 193 -12.93 0.80 7.15
C LEU A 193 -12.22 1.16 5.82
N TRP A 194 -12.61 2.27 5.19
CA TRP A 194 -12.04 2.74 3.94
C TRP A 194 -10.59 3.21 4.07
N VAL A 195 -10.36 4.18 4.95
CA VAL A 195 -9.09 4.94 4.92
C VAL A 195 -7.99 4.33 5.78
N LEU A 196 -8.34 3.48 6.74
CA LEU A 196 -7.39 2.86 7.68
C LEU A 196 -7.49 1.33 7.72
N GLY A 197 -8.70 0.75 7.61
CA GLY A 197 -8.92 -0.69 7.56
C GLY A 197 -8.14 -1.38 6.45
N GLY A 198 -8.00 -0.70 5.29
CA GLY A 198 -7.20 -1.16 4.17
C GLY A 198 -5.75 -1.52 4.51
N HIS A 199 -5.11 -0.82 5.43
CA HIS A 199 -3.76 -1.19 5.92
C HIS A 199 -3.75 -2.55 6.62
N GLY A 200 -4.74 -2.78 7.48
CA GLY A 200 -4.90 -4.05 8.19
C GLY A 200 -5.23 -5.21 7.27
N PHE A 201 -6.14 -5.02 6.31
CA PHE A 201 -6.48 -6.03 5.29
C PHE A 201 -5.26 -6.40 4.45
N ASN A 202 -4.53 -5.40 3.97
CA ASN A 202 -3.34 -5.61 3.16
C ASN A 202 -2.24 -6.38 3.91
N LEU A 203 -2.11 -6.18 5.23
CA LEU A 203 -1.23 -6.99 6.08
C LEU A 203 -1.78 -8.40 6.33
N ALA A 204 -3.08 -8.53 6.60
CA ALA A 204 -3.70 -9.81 6.94
C ALA A 204 -3.65 -10.81 5.78
N THR A 205 -3.88 -10.36 4.54
CA THR A 205 -3.87 -11.23 3.34
C THR A 205 -2.52 -11.90 3.07
N ILE A 206 -1.41 -11.38 3.62
CA ILE A 206 -0.10 -12.06 3.58
C ILE A 206 -0.15 -13.44 4.24
N PHE A 207 -1.00 -13.60 5.26
CA PHE A 207 -1.06 -14.78 6.12
C PHE A 207 -2.30 -15.63 5.85
N THR A 208 -3.36 -15.05 5.30
CA THR A 208 -4.64 -15.73 5.07
C THR A 208 -4.93 -16.03 3.61
N GLY A 209 -4.19 -15.43 2.68
CA GLY A 209 -4.62 -15.35 1.29
C GLY A 209 -5.88 -14.50 1.12
N ALA A 210 -6.44 -14.49 -0.08
CA ALA A 210 -7.61 -13.69 -0.41
C ALA A 210 -8.87 -14.10 0.39
N ALA A 211 -9.74 -13.14 0.66
CA ALA A 211 -11.06 -13.42 1.21
C ALA A 211 -11.96 -14.04 0.13
N ILE A 212 -12.80 -15.03 0.52
CA ILE A 212 -13.74 -15.74 -0.37
C ILE A 212 -15.20 -15.49 0.00
N SER A 213 -15.46 -14.91 1.17
CA SER A 213 -16.78 -14.42 1.56
C SER A 213 -16.67 -13.32 2.61
N CYS A 214 -17.73 -12.53 2.77
CA CYS A 214 -17.87 -11.52 3.81
C CYS A 214 -19.26 -11.57 4.42
N GLU A 215 -19.34 -11.43 5.74
CA GLU A 215 -20.58 -11.22 6.51
C GLU A 215 -20.33 -10.07 7.47
N ALA A 216 -21.23 -9.08 7.53
CA ALA A 216 -21.00 -7.89 8.33
C ALA A 216 -22.24 -7.43 9.08
N LYS A 217 -22.02 -6.94 10.30
CA LYS A 217 -23.00 -6.21 11.12
C LYS A 217 -22.54 -4.75 11.19
N ILE A 218 -23.41 -3.84 10.79
CA ILE A 218 -23.18 -2.40 10.82
C ILE A 218 -24.17 -1.74 11.77
N LEU A 219 -23.66 -0.89 12.65
CA LEU A 219 -24.45 -0.17 13.64
C LEU A 219 -24.27 1.35 13.47
N VAL A 220 -25.27 2.09 13.91
CA VAL A 220 -25.27 3.55 14.08
C VAL A 220 -25.80 3.85 15.48
N GLU A 221 -25.01 4.48 16.30
CA GLU A 221 -25.36 4.81 17.71
C GLU A 221 -25.85 3.58 18.49
N GLY A 222 -25.24 2.42 18.24
CA GLY A 222 -25.56 1.15 18.92
C GLY A 222 -26.78 0.39 18.39
N ARG A 223 -27.55 0.94 17.45
CA ARG A 223 -28.66 0.25 16.76
C ARG A 223 -28.24 -0.29 15.40
N PRO A 224 -28.89 -1.32 14.86
CA PRO A 224 -28.66 -1.76 13.49
C PRO A 224 -28.85 -0.60 12.50
N ALA A 225 -27.88 -0.45 11.58
CA ALA A 225 -27.97 0.54 10.52
C ALA A 225 -29.06 0.18 9.51
N THR A 226 -29.65 1.19 8.89
CA THR A 226 -30.68 1.09 7.86
C THR A 226 -30.25 1.83 6.61
N LYS A 227 -30.99 1.70 5.50
CA LYS A 227 -30.73 2.46 4.28
C LYS A 227 -30.83 3.98 4.47
N ALA A 228 -31.59 4.45 5.46
CA ALA A 228 -31.70 5.87 5.79
C ALA A 228 -30.41 6.45 6.44
N ASP A 229 -29.53 5.59 6.92
CA ASP A 229 -28.26 5.97 7.53
C ASP A 229 -27.12 6.07 6.51
N ILE A 230 -27.38 5.77 5.23
CA ILE A 230 -26.39 5.92 4.15
C ILE A 230 -26.15 7.42 3.91
N HIS A 231 -24.88 7.82 3.87
CA HIS A 231 -24.48 9.20 3.68
C HIS A 231 -23.18 9.30 2.84
N PRO A 232 -22.89 10.45 2.21
CA PRO A 232 -21.58 10.70 1.59
C PRO A 232 -20.47 10.63 2.64
N GLY A 233 -19.36 10.00 2.27
CA GLY A 233 -18.14 9.95 3.08
C GLY A 233 -17.16 11.05 2.71
N ASP A 234 -16.25 11.34 3.64
CA ASP A 234 -15.12 12.24 3.40
C ASP A 234 -14.05 11.58 2.50
N GLU A 235 -13.01 12.33 2.14
CA GLU A 235 -11.85 11.87 1.36
C GLU A 235 -12.21 11.26 -0.02
N GLY A 236 -13.40 11.57 -0.56
CA GLY A 236 -13.83 11.12 -1.88
C GLY A 236 -14.14 9.63 -1.98
N VAL A 237 -14.37 8.93 -0.85
CA VAL A 237 -14.63 7.48 -0.82
C VAL A 237 -16.01 7.06 -1.34
N GLY A 238 -16.94 8.02 -1.53
CA GLY A 238 -18.29 7.74 -1.97
C GLY A 238 -19.26 7.56 -0.79
N LEU A 239 -20.25 6.68 -0.95
CA LEU A 239 -21.26 6.44 0.08
C LEU A 239 -20.70 5.59 1.22
N LEU A 240 -21.15 5.90 2.44
CA LEU A 240 -20.80 5.18 3.67
C LEU A 240 -22.05 4.87 4.48
N VAL A 241 -21.90 3.95 5.42
CA VAL A 241 -22.88 3.66 6.46
C VAL A 241 -22.18 3.13 7.71
N GLY A 242 -22.66 3.55 8.89
CA GLY A 242 -22.24 3.03 10.18
C GLY A 242 -21.09 3.76 10.85
N ASP A 243 -21.22 3.89 12.17
CA ASP A 243 -20.17 4.35 13.09
C ASP A 243 -19.54 3.19 13.88
N GLU A 244 -20.11 1.97 13.72
CA GLU A 244 -19.58 0.73 14.27
C GLU A 244 -19.77 -0.41 13.25
N ILE A 245 -18.67 -1.15 12.97
CA ILE A 245 -18.63 -2.26 12.00
C ILE A 245 -17.97 -3.46 12.63
N HIS A 246 -18.63 -4.63 12.47
CA HIS A 246 -18.09 -5.95 12.75
C HIS A 246 -18.22 -6.81 11.51
N ALA A 247 -17.12 -7.26 10.93
CA ALA A 247 -17.12 -8.10 9.75
C ALA A 247 -16.33 -9.38 9.96
N ARG A 248 -16.78 -10.46 9.32
CA ARG A 248 -16.12 -11.75 9.26
C ARG A 248 -15.91 -12.15 7.81
N TYR A 249 -14.71 -12.62 7.52
CA TYR A 249 -14.35 -13.15 6.21
C TYR A 249 -13.93 -14.61 6.34
N GLU A 250 -14.37 -15.43 5.40
CA GLU A 250 -13.72 -16.70 5.11
C GLU A 250 -12.60 -16.44 4.11
N THR A 251 -11.50 -17.16 4.22
CA THR A 251 -10.29 -16.93 3.41
C THR A 251 -9.85 -18.21 2.70
N GLN A 252 -9.02 -18.07 1.68
CA GLN A 252 -8.48 -19.21 0.90
C GLN A 252 -7.71 -20.20 1.77
N SER A 253 -7.02 -19.76 2.81
CA SER A 253 -6.30 -20.65 3.74
C SER A 253 -7.23 -21.39 4.71
N GLY A 254 -8.52 -21.04 4.79
CA GLY A 254 -9.46 -21.49 5.81
C GLY A 254 -9.29 -20.82 7.17
N ILE A 255 -8.33 -19.90 7.33
CA ILE A 255 -8.15 -19.13 8.57
C ILE A 255 -9.15 -17.98 8.55
N PRO A 256 -10.10 -17.89 9.51
CA PRO A 256 -11.07 -16.80 9.55
C PRO A 256 -10.37 -15.46 9.82
N LEU A 257 -10.86 -14.42 9.14
CA LEU A 257 -10.41 -13.05 9.33
C LEU A 257 -11.58 -12.20 9.82
N PHE A 258 -11.32 -11.32 10.79
CA PHE A 258 -12.30 -10.41 11.35
C PHE A 258 -11.85 -8.97 11.19
N PHE A 259 -12.80 -8.06 11.08
CA PHE A 259 -12.58 -6.61 11.13
C PHE A 259 -13.52 -5.98 12.13
N ASP A 260 -12.96 -5.16 13.02
CA ASP A 260 -13.72 -4.41 14.02
C ASP A 260 -13.31 -2.93 13.98
N SER A 261 -14.31 -2.04 13.92
CA SER A 261 -14.12 -0.59 14.07
C SER A 261 -15.33 0.04 14.73
N LYS A 262 -15.08 0.86 15.77
CA LYS A 262 -16.11 1.62 16.49
C LYS A 262 -15.64 3.03 16.75
N LYS A 263 -16.42 4.02 16.32
CA LYS A 263 -16.10 5.44 16.45
C LYS A 263 -15.87 5.85 17.91
N GLY A 264 -14.78 6.61 18.13
CA GLY A 264 -14.49 7.21 19.43
C GLY A 264 -14.01 6.25 20.51
N THR A 265 -13.65 4.99 20.16
CA THR A 265 -13.11 4.03 21.13
C THR A 265 -11.59 3.93 21.13
N TRP A 266 -10.91 4.74 20.29
CA TRP A 266 -9.46 4.82 20.28
C TRP A 266 -8.91 5.32 21.62
N THR A 267 -7.86 4.66 22.10
CA THR A 267 -7.10 5.10 23.25
C THR A 267 -5.62 5.09 22.93
N LYS A 268 -4.87 6.08 23.49
CA LYS A 268 -3.42 6.17 23.31
C LYS A 268 -2.74 4.86 23.71
N GLY A 269 -1.86 4.35 22.86
CA GLY A 269 -1.15 3.07 23.08
C GLY A 269 -1.94 1.83 22.71
N ARG A 270 -3.16 1.99 22.16
CA ARG A 270 -3.91 0.88 21.55
C ARG A 270 -3.59 0.83 20.08
N PRO A 271 -2.80 -0.13 19.62
CA PRO A 271 -2.42 -0.21 18.20
C PRO A 271 -3.63 -0.56 17.35
N PHE A 272 -3.72 0.07 16.17
CA PHE A 272 -4.54 -0.44 15.08
C PHE A 272 -3.68 -1.27 14.13
N GLY A 273 -4.28 -2.17 13.37
CA GLY A 273 -3.56 -3.07 12.48
C GLY A 273 -4.11 -4.49 12.52
N ALA A 274 -3.25 -5.50 12.47
CA ALA A 274 -3.66 -6.89 12.42
C ALA A 274 -3.07 -7.71 13.59
N ARG A 275 -3.85 -8.63 14.14
CA ARG A 275 -3.43 -9.61 15.15
C ARG A 275 -3.51 -11.01 14.57
N LEU A 276 -2.40 -11.73 14.56
CA LEU A 276 -2.28 -13.11 14.12
C LEU A 276 -2.35 -13.99 15.37
N ILE A 277 -3.49 -14.61 15.62
CA ILE A 277 -3.79 -15.32 16.87
C ILE A 277 -3.56 -16.81 16.68
N GLY A 278 -2.56 -17.33 17.37
CA GLY A 278 -2.22 -18.74 17.39
C GLY A 278 -2.61 -19.43 18.70
N THR A 279 -2.39 -20.75 18.76
CA THR A 279 -2.71 -21.56 19.96
C THR A 279 -1.78 -21.32 21.13
N ARG A 280 -0.61 -20.69 20.94
CA ARG A 280 0.42 -20.46 21.97
C ARG A 280 0.89 -19.02 22.08
N GLY A 281 0.39 -18.12 21.24
CA GLY A 281 0.79 -16.71 21.26
C GLY A 281 0.12 -15.91 20.14
N VAL A 282 0.41 -14.62 20.10
CA VAL A 282 -0.14 -13.67 19.15
C VAL A 282 0.98 -12.81 18.59
N PHE A 283 1.03 -12.64 17.27
CA PHE A 283 1.78 -11.54 16.66
C PHE A 283 0.83 -10.35 16.44
N SER A 284 1.12 -9.23 17.08
CA SER A 284 0.44 -7.96 16.86
C SER A 284 1.24 -7.12 15.86
N LEU A 285 0.66 -6.87 14.67
CA LEU A 285 1.20 -6.00 13.63
C LEU A 285 0.58 -4.62 13.82
N GLN A 286 1.42 -3.64 14.20
CA GLN A 286 1.01 -2.31 14.61
C GLN A 286 1.25 -1.32 13.46
N VAL A 287 0.19 -0.87 12.79
CA VAL A 287 0.32 0.12 11.72
C VAL A 287 0.84 1.45 12.31
N ASP A 288 1.79 2.07 11.62
CA ASP A 288 2.43 3.34 11.99
C ASP A 288 3.31 3.32 13.25
N GLU A 289 3.61 2.16 13.80
CA GLU A 289 4.45 2.02 14.99
C GLU A 289 5.77 1.29 14.69
N GLU A 290 6.80 1.59 15.47
CA GLU A 290 8.04 0.81 15.52
C GLU A 290 8.32 0.35 16.96
N PRO A 291 8.57 -0.95 17.13
CA PRO A 291 8.61 -2.01 16.12
C PRO A 291 7.22 -2.31 15.56
N LEU A 292 7.16 -2.59 14.25
CA LEU A 292 5.90 -2.97 13.60
C LEU A 292 5.26 -4.20 14.24
N VAL A 293 6.05 -5.14 14.74
CA VAL A 293 5.56 -6.43 15.23
C VAL A 293 5.94 -6.68 16.69
N ILE A 294 4.95 -7.06 17.48
CA ILE A 294 5.11 -7.50 18.86
C ILE A 294 4.63 -8.95 18.98
N LEU A 295 5.44 -9.82 19.56
CA LEU A 295 5.02 -11.15 20.03
C LEU A 295 4.43 -11.01 21.45
N GLU A 296 3.18 -11.46 21.61
CA GLU A 296 2.50 -11.58 22.90
C GLU A 296 2.39 -13.06 23.27
N ARG A 297 3.12 -13.47 24.31
CA ARG A 297 3.13 -14.87 24.78
C ARG A 297 3.45 -14.93 26.28
N ASP A 298 2.77 -15.77 27.03
CA ASP A 298 2.96 -15.99 28.46
C ASP A 298 2.93 -14.67 29.27
N GLY A 299 2.00 -13.77 28.93
CA GLY A 299 1.87 -12.45 29.57
C GLY A 299 2.98 -11.45 29.24
N LYS A 300 3.93 -11.81 28.37
CA LYS A 300 5.04 -10.94 27.94
C LYS A 300 4.77 -10.38 26.56
N ARG A 301 5.26 -9.15 26.33
CA ARG A 301 5.26 -8.47 25.03
C ARG A 301 6.70 -8.28 24.58
N THR A 302 7.10 -8.94 23.50
CA THR A 302 8.48 -8.93 23.00
C THR A 302 8.50 -8.36 21.57
N PRO A 303 9.31 -7.33 21.30
CA PRO A 303 9.52 -6.85 19.94
C PRO A 303 10.02 -7.95 19.01
N VAL A 304 9.55 -7.94 17.76
CA VAL A 304 10.07 -8.76 16.68
C VAL A 304 10.67 -7.82 15.64
N THR A 305 11.95 -7.99 15.37
CA THR A 305 12.71 -7.19 14.40
C THR A 305 13.15 -8.06 13.23
N THR A 306 13.85 -7.49 12.27
CA THR A 306 14.47 -8.28 11.19
C THR A 306 15.58 -9.19 11.71
N GLY A 307 16.13 -8.91 12.91
CA GLY A 307 17.08 -9.80 13.63
C GLY A 307 16.42 -10.95 14.37
N GLY A 308 15.08 -10.93 14.55
CA GLY A 308 14.34 -11.97 15.27
C GLY A 308 13.63 -11.47 16.55
N ILE A 309 13.09 -12.42 17.34
CA ILE A 309 12.35 -12.14 18.59
C ILE A 309 13.31 -11.58 19.64
N GLY A 310 13.01 -10.40 20.17
CA GLY A 310 13.79 -9.73 21.22
C GLY A 310 15.20 -9.30 20.81
N GLN A 311 15.53 -9.39 19.52
CA GLN A 311 16.82 -8.94 19.00
C GLN A 311 16.78 -7.47 18.59
N PRO A 312 17.93 -6.76 18.62
CA PRO A 312 18.03 -5.41 18.05
C PRO A 312 17.66 -5.41 16.57
N GLU A 313 17.13 -4.28 16.07
CA GLU A 313 16.92 -4.10 14.64
C GLU A 313 18.27 -3.85 13.94
N PRO A 314 18.70 -4.74 13.03
CA PRO A 314 19.99 -4.58 12.33
C PRO A 314 19.95 -3.56 11.19
N ILE A 315 18.76 -3.16 10.73
CA ILE A 315 18.59 -2.18 9.65
C ILE A 315 18.56 -0.78 10.26
N THR A 316 19.60 0.02 9.99
CA THR A 316 19.77 1.36 10.57
C THR A 316 18.60 2.30 10.23
N ASP A 317 18.11 2.23 8.98
CA ASP A 317 17.12 3.15 8.45
C ASP A 317 15.71 2.53 8.36
N ILE A 318 15.40 1.57 9.24
CA ILE A 318 14.11 0.84 9.24
C ILE A 318 12.89 1.79 9.25
N LYS A 319 13.00 2.91 9.95
CA LYS A 319 11.93 3.93 10.00
C LYS A 319 11.64 4.57 8.63
N LEU A 320 12.64 4.69 7.77
CA LEU A 320 12.46 5.20 6.41
C LEU A 320 11.73 4.17 5.54
N ILE A 321 11.96 2.87 5.79
CA ILE A 321 11.27 1.78 5.10
C ILE A 321 9.80 1.76 5.49
N ASN A 322 9.50 1.77 6.79
CA ASN A 322 8.14 1.64 7.30
C ASN A 322 7.35 2.96 7.20
N GLY A 323 7.88 4.05 7.70
CA GLY A 323 7.19 5.35 7.79
C GLY A 323 7.49 6.32 6.67
N GLY A 324 8.60 6.14 5.94
CA GLY A 324 9.13 7.08 4.96
C GLY A 324 8.96 6.68 3.50
N HIS A 325 8.12 5.71 3.18
CA HIS A 325 7.84 5.23 1.81
C HIS A 325 9.02 4.60 1.05
N HIS A 326 10.24 4.61 1.62
CA HIS A 326 11.44 4.08 0.96
C HIS A 326 11.28 2.61 0.55
N GLY A 327 10.65 1.77 1.41
CA GLY A 327 10.41 0.36 1.10
C GLY A 327 9.57 0.16 -0.15
N ALA A 328 8.48 0.93 -0.26
CA ALA A 328 7.57 0.87 -1.40
C ALA A 328 8.22 1.34 -2.70
N VAL A 329 8.95 2.46 -2.64
CA VAL A 329 9.63 3.03 -3.82
C VAL A 329 10.76 2.11 -4.29
N HIS A 330 11.57 1.56 -3.38
CA HIS A 330 12.62 0.60 -3.74
C HIS A 330 12.04 -0.67 -4.35
N ASP A 331 10.92 -1.19 -3.82
CA ASP A 331 10.25 -2.35 -4.40
C ASP A 331 9.68 -2.05 -5.79
N LEU A 332 9.09 -0.87 -6.01
CA LEU A 332 8.64 -0.42 -7.33
C LEU A 332 9.80 -0.38 -8.34
N LEU A 333 10.93 0.24 -7.97
CA LEU A 333 12.11 0.32 -8.85
C LEU A 333 12.70 -1.05 -9.17
N ALA A 334 12.74 -1.95 -8.17
CA ALA A 334 13.15 -3.33 -8.37
C ALA A 334 12.17 -4.08 -9.28
N ALA A 335 10.87 -3.93 -9.07
CA ALA A 335 9.82 -4.53 -9.89
C ALA A 335 9.89 -4.06 -11.35
N MET A 336 10.12 -2.77 -11.59
CA MET A 336 10.35 -2.21 -12.94
C MET A 336 11.57 -2.82 -13.61
N LYS A 337 12.68 -2.97 -12.88
CA LYS A 337 13.94 -3.54 -13.40
C LYS A 337 13.83 -5.04 -13.68
N GLU A 338 13.15 -5.78 -12.80
CA GLU A 338 13.05 -7.24 -12.84
C GLU A 338 11.86 -7.74 -13.67
N GLY A 339 10.95 -6.86 -14.06
CA GLY A 339 9.74 -7.23 -14.80
C GLY A 339 8.69 -7.98 -13.96
N ARG A 340 8.79 -7.92 -12.63
CA ARG A 340 7.83 -8.53 -11.70
C ARG A 340 6.78 -7.52 -11.21
N GLU A 341 5.74 -8.03 -10.55
CA GLU A 341 4.79 -7.16 -9.84
C GLU A 341 5.41 -6.64 -8.52
N PRO A 342 5.07 -5.39 -8.10
CA PRO A 342 5.37 -4.90 -6.76
C PRO A 342 4.66 -5.72 -5.67
N LEU A 343 5.21 -5.73 -4.45
CA LEU A 343 4.61 -6.43 -3.30
C LEU A 343 3.19 -5.97 -2.98
N CYS A 344 2.87 -4.71 -3.26
CA CYS A 344 1.52 -4.16 -3.17
C CYS A 344 1.14 -3.54 -4.52
N GLY A 345 0.93 -4.38 -5.52
CA GLY A 345 0.51 -4.00 -6.86
C GLY A 345 -1.00 -3.86 -7.00
N PRO A 346 -1.50 -3.65 -8.24
CA PRO A 346 -2.92 -3.42 -8.52
C PRO A 346 -3.84 -4.55 -8.02
N GLU A 347 -3.41 -5.80 -8.11
CA GLU A 347 -4.17 -6.96 -7.63
C GLU A 347 -4.35 -6.92 -6.10
N ALA A 348 -3.27 -6.64 -5.35
CA ALA A 348 -3.35 -6.49 -3.89
C ALA A 348 -4.23 -5.30 -3.48
N GLY A 349 -4.21 -4.21 -4.27
CA GLY A 349 -5.13 -3.08 -4.11
C GLY A 349 -6.58 -3.50 -4.35
N ARG A 350 -6.85 -4.21 -5.43
CA ARG A 350 -8.18 -4.73 -5.76
C ARG A 350 -8.71 -5.63 -4.65
N GLU A 351 -7.91 -6.57 -4.13
CA GLU A 351 -8.30 -7.41 -2.98
C GLU A 351 -8.69 -6.58 -1.75
N THR A 352 -7.95 -5.52 -1.45
CA THR A 352 -8.24 -4.63 -0.33
C THR A 352 -9.59 -3.91 -0.53
N ILE A 353 -9.85 -3.40 -1.74
CA ILE A 353 -11.14 -2.77 -2.09
C ILE A 353 -12.26 -3.80 -2.07
N GLU A 354 -12.02 -5.02 -2.55
CA GLU A 354 -12.97 -6.14 -2.52
C GLU A 354 -13.45 -6.40 -1.08
N MET A 355 -12.53 -6.48 -0.13
CA MET A 355 -12.87 -6.70 1.28
C MET A 355 -13.66 -5.53 1.87
N THR A 356 -13.28 -4.30 1.54
CA THR A 356 -13.99 -3.09 1.97
C THR A 356 -15.42 -3.05 1.44
N LEU A 357 -15.61 -3.26 0.14
CA LEU A 357 -16.92 -3.25 -0.49
C LEU A 357 -17.77 -4.48 -0.12
N GLY A 358 -17.14 -5.61 0.23
CA GLY A 358 -17.79 -6.80 0.76
C GLY A 358 -18.62 -6.51 2.01
N VAL A 359 -18.14 -5.62 2.88
CA VAL A 359 -18.89 -5.18 4.09
C VAL A 359 -20.18 -4.48 3.71
N PHE A 360 -20.11 -3.54 2.77
CA PHE A 360 -21.29 -2.80 2.31
C PHE A 360 -22.21 -3.67 1.46
N ALA A 361 -21.67 -4.63 0.71
CA ALA A 361 -22.49 -5.62 -0.01
C ALA A 361 -23.26 -6.54 0.95
N SER A 362 -22.64 -6.99 2.03
CA SER A 362 -23.32 -7.73 3.10
C SER A 362 -24.43 -6.90 3.74
N PHE A 363 -24.17 -5.62 4.03
CA PHE A 363 -25.20 -4.70 4.55
C PHE A 363 -26.36 -4.55 3.57
N ALA A 364 -26.12 -4.34 2.28
CA ALA A 364 -27.14 -4.24 1.24
C ALA A 364 -27.99 -5.52 1.13
N ALA A 365 -27.39 -6.67 1.45
CA ALA A 365 -28.05 -7.98 1.54
C ALA A 365 -28.69 -8.26 2.91
N GLY A 366 -28.90 -7.25 3.76
CA GLY A 366 -29.51 -7.38 5.08
C GLY A 366 -28.62 -8.02 6.14
N GLY A 367 -27.31 -7.95 5.98
CA GLY A 367 -26.28 -8.58 6.86
C GLY A 367 -25.95 -10.03 6.48
N ALA A 368 -26.49 -10.53 5.38
CA ALA A 368 -26.21 -11.88 4.92
C ALA A 368 -24.77 -12.04 4.41
N LYS A 369 -24.25 -13.27 4.48
CA LYS A 369 -22.97 -13.63 3.88
C LYS A 369 -23.02 -13.46 2.35
N VAL A 370 -22.06 -12.73 1.81
CA VAL A 370 -21.83 -12.54 0.37
C VAL A 370 -20.56 -13.25 -0.08
N SER A 371 -20.56 -13.81 -1.27
CA SER A 371 -19.38 -14.42 -1.87
C SER A 371 -18.43 -13.35 -2.40
N LEU A 372 -17.14 -13.59 -2.31
CA LEU A 372 -16.08 -12.82 -2.94
C LEU A 372 -15.35 -13.70 -3.97
N PRO A 373 -14.99 -13.16 -5.15
CA PRO A 373 -15.19 -11.78 -5.60
C PRO A 373 -16.67 -11.40 -5.79
N LEU A 374 -17.00 -10.13 -5.53
CA LEU A 374 -18.34 -9.58 -5.75
C LEU A 374 -18.71 -9.61 -7.24
N ILE A 375 -19.94 -10.00 -7.56
CA ILE A 375 -20.45 -9.94 -8.94
C ILE A 375 -20.65 -8.47 -9.36
N THR A 376 -21.23 -7.66 -8.48
CA THR A 376 -21.41 -6.22 -8.70
C THR A 376 -20.08 -5.51 -8.53
N ARG A 377 -19.58 -4.89 -9.62
CA ARG A 377 -18.28 -4.21 -9.62
C ARG A 377 -18.36 -2.73 -9.26
N ASN A 378 -19.56 -2.17 -9.16
CA ASN A 378 -19.81 -0.81 -8.67
C ASN A 378 -19.99 -0.80 -7.16
N HIS A 379 -20.08 0.42 -6.57
CA HIS A 379 -20.34 0.58 -5.14
C HIS A 379 -21.72 -0.05 -4.77
N PRO A 380 -21.79 -0.88 -3.72
CA PRO A 380 -23.01 -1.62 -3.41
C PRO A 380 -24.11 -0.82 -2.66
N LEU A 381 -23.78 0.41 -2.14
CA LEU A 381 -24.72 1.30 -1.47
C LEU A 381 -25.43 2.23 -2.45
#